data_2f2c4196df595c2095e5d7fa68350147
#
_entry.id   2f2c4196df595c2095e5d7fa68350147
#
_cell.length_a   1.000
_cell.length_b   1.000
_cell.length_c   1.000
_cell.angle_alpha   90.00
_cell.angle_beta   90.00
_cell.angle_gamma   90.00
#
_symmetry.space_group_name_H-M   'P 1'
#
loop_
_entity.id
_entity.type
_entity.pdbx_description
1 polymer ?
#
loop_
_entity_poly.entity_id
_entity_poly.type
_entity_poly.pdbx_seq_one_letter_code
_entity_poly.pdbx_strand_id
1 'polypeptide(L)'
;FGKDGSVNPYAAQRKWMVGTTFSEFSANTKAQIFNQDPTAALNNIDDAEAARRLQEKYGDRTDAVIDGFRAAYPTHKLCEALYLNAMPAGGLARWGLISPTGIITTMNKAGIPVYNYMVAYKMPFFGGQVMCHTSDLALWFGSMEGAAYQYRGDETNAKRVSNHMMDALAAFAASGDPSGKLLKWAPYTTDAHN
;
A
#
# COMPACT_ATOMS: atom_id res chain seq x y z
N PHE A 1 -10.43 19.13 -6.72
CA PHE A 1 -10.46 19.11 -8.18
C PHE A 1 -11.76 19.76 -8.66
N GLY A 2 -11.70 20.55 -9.74
CA GLY A 2 -12.89 21.04 -10.42
C GLY A 2 -13.68 19.89 -11.08
N LYS A 3 -14.95 20.12 -11.40
CA LYS A 3 -15.76 19.14 -12.14
C LYS A 3 -15.22 18.82 -13.53
N ASP A 4 -14.40 19.70 -14.06
CA ASP A 4 -13.65 19.59 -15.33
C ASP A 4 -12.29 18.87 -15.21
N GLY A 5 -11.98 18.36 -14.04
CA GLY A 5 -10.68 17.73 -13.72
C GLY A 5 -9.54 18.71 -13.47
N SER A 6 -9.81 20.01 -13.42
CA SER A 6 -8.79 21.01 -13.10
C SER A 6 -8.31 20.88 -11.66
N VAL A 7 -7.04 21.21 -11.43
CA VAL A 7 -6.47 21.26 -10.10
C VAL A 7 -6.79 22.62 -9.46
N ASN A 8 -7.31 22.60 -8.24
CA ASN A 8 -7.56 23.83 -7.51
C ASN A 8 -6.25 24.63 -7.35
N PRO A 9 -6.24 25.96 -7.66
CA PRO A 9 -5.05 26.79 -7.56
C PRO A 9 -4.35 26.76 -6.20
N TYR A 10 -5.09 26.63 -5.11
CA TYR A 10 -4.48 26.46 -3.78
C TYR A 10 -3.76 25.11 -3.62
N ALA A 11 -4.28 24.05 -4.21
CA ALA A 11 -3.62 22.75 -4.22
C ALA A 11 -2.32 22.77 -5.06
N ALA A 12 -2.34 23.50 -6.17
CA ALA A 12 -1.17 23.67 -7.04
C ALA A 12 0.02 24.37 -6.34
N GLN A 13 -0.24 25.16 -5.30
CA GLN A 13 0.78 25.85 -4.53
C GLN A 13 1.34 25.04 -3.36
N ARG A 14 0.87 23.81 -3.16
CA ARG A 14 1.28 22.96 -2.04
C ARG A 14 2.19 21.83 -2.51
N LYS A 15 3.00 21.34 -1.57
CA LYS A 15 3.77 20.11 -1.74
C LYS A 15 2.89 18.92 -1.37
N TRP A 16 3.05 17.81 -2.07
CA TRP A 16 2.19 16.64 -1.91
C TRP A 16 3.01 15.37 -1.75
N MET A 17 2.72 14.65 -0.69
CA MET A 17 3.16 13.28 -0.48
C MET A 17 1.90 12.45 -0.21
N VAL A 18 1.59 11.51 -1.10
CA VAL A 18 0.33 10.78 -1.11
C VAL A 18 0.60 9.30 -1.37
N GLY A 19 -0.05 8.44 -0.63
CA GLY A 19 0.14 7.01 -0.84
C GLY A 19 -0.95 6.17 -0.21
N THR A 20 -0.71 4.87 -0.22
CA THR A 20 -1.58 3.85 0.35
C THR A 20 -0.76 2.82 1.10
N THR A 21 -1.40 2.03 1.93
CA THR A 21 -0.88 0.73 2.31
C THR A 21 -1.00 -0.26 1.14
N PHE A 22 -0.39 -1.44 1.27
CA PHE A 22 -0.50 -2.49 0.26
C PHE A 22 -1.95 -2.89 0.00
N SER A 23 -2.79 -2.95 1.04
CA SER A 23 -4.21 -3.31 0.92
C SER A 23 -5.07 -2.59 1.95
N GLU A 24 -5.49 -1.37 1.64
CA GLU A 24 -6.25 -0.49 2.54
C GLU A 24 -7.46 -1.17 3.20
N PHE A 25 -8.16 -2.03 2.47
CA PHE A 25 -9.41 -2.62 2.95
C PHE A 25 -9.32 -4.10 3.34
N SER A 26 -8.13 -4.71 3.29
CA SER A 26 -7.94 -6.05 3.86
C SER A 26 -8.20 -6.09 5.37
N ALA A 27 -8.28 -4.93 6.01
CA ALA A 27 -8.75 -4.80 7.38
C ALA A 27 -10.15 -5.38 7.62
N ASN A 28 -11.00 -5.49 6.60
CA ASN A 28 -12.31 -6.14 6.72
C ASN A 28 -12.21 -7.67 6.80
N THR A 29 -11.08 -8.23 6.42
CA THR A 29 -10.73 -9.60 6.79
C THR A 29 -10.38 -9.73 8.29
N LYS A 30 -10.36 -8.60 9.03
CA LYS A 30 -10.15 -8.58 10.49
C LYS A 30 -11.14 -9.46 11.23
N ALA A 31 -12.35 -9.64 10.77
CA ALA A 31 -13.28 -10.57 11.41
C ALA A 31 -12.73 -12.01 11.44
N GLN A 32 -12.03 -12.42 10.39
CA GLN A 32 -11.34 -13.71 10.31
C GLN A 32 -10.04 -13.69 11.13
N ILE A 33 -9.35 -12.54 11.18
CA ILE A 33 -8.13 -12.35 11.96
C ILE A 33 -8.41 -12.31 13.47
N PHE A 34 -9.46 -11.61 13.88
CA PHE A 34 -9.83 -11.50 15.30
C PHE A 34 -10.49 -12.75 15.87
N ASN A 35 -10.97 -13.66 15.03
CA ASN A 35 -11.42 -14.99 15.50
C ASN A 35 -10.26 -15.89 15.97
N GLN A 36 -9.02 -15.38 15.95
CA GLN A 36 -7.82 -16.04 16.47
C GLN A 36 -7.53 -17.43 15.89
N ASP A 37 -8.21 -17.81 14.82
CA ASP A 37 -7.90 -19.03 14.10
C ASP A 37 -6.84 -18.71 13.01
N PRO A 38 -5.57 -19.11 13.23
CA PRO A 38 -4.52 -18.87 12.24
C PRO A 38 -4.74 -19.63 10.93
N THR A 39 -5.62 -20.64 10.93
CA THR A 39 -5.97 -21.40 9.72
C THR A 39 -7.01 -20.67 8.87
N ALA A 40 -7.82 -19.81 9.48
CA ALA A 40 -8.80 -18.98 8.80
C ALA A 40 -8.16 -17.78 8.08
N ALA A 41 -6.90 -17.42 8.42
CA ALA A 41 -6.19 -16.31 7.79
C ALA A 41 -5.87 -16.65 6.33
N LEU A 42 -6.16 -15.71 5.42
CA LEU A 42 -5.85 -15.87 3.98
C LEU A 42 -4.35 -16.14 3.72
N ASN A 43 -3.47 -15.76 4.66
CA ASN A 43 -2.02 -16.00 4.58
C ASN A 43 -1.63 -17.48 4.64
N ASN A 44 -2.51 -18.35 5.14
CA ASN A 44 -2.24 -19.77 5.36
C ASN A 44 -2.86 -20.66 4.30
N ILE A 45 -3.58 -20.12 3.33
CA ILE A 45 -4.06 -20.90 2.20
C ILE A 45 -2.95 -21.11 1.18
N ASP A 46 -2.98 -22.25 0.51
CA ASP A 46 -2.03 -22.58 -0.54
C ASP A 46 -2.37 -21.90 -1.88
N ASP A 47 -1.48 -22.04 -2.85
CA ASP A 47 -1.65 -21.44 -4.18
C ASP A 47 -2.85 -22.02 -4.93
N ALA A 48 -3.21 -23.29 -4.71
CA ALA A 48 -4.35 -23.92 -5.37
C ALA A 48 -5.68 -23.32 -4.89
N GLU A 49 -5.84 -23.17 -3.57
CA GLU A 49 -7.01 -22.54 -2.99
C GLU A 49 -7.04 -21.02 -3.31
N ALA A 50 -5.88 -20.36 -3.33
CA ALA A 50 -5.80 -18.96 -3.75
C ALA A 50 -6.26 -18.79 -5.22
N ALA A 51 -5.77 -19.64 -6.13
CA ALA A 51 -6.18 -19.64 -7.54
C ALA A 51 -7.68 -19.93 -7.70
N ARG A 52 -8.22 -20.90 -6.96
CA ARG A 52 -9.65 -21.20 -6.97
C ARG A 52 -10.50 -19.99 -6.59
N ARG A 53 -10.12 -19.25 -5.53
CA ARG A 53 -10.83 -18.03 -5.10
C ARG A 53 -10.68 -16.88 -6.10
N LEU A 54 -9.52 -16.76 -6.73
CA LEU A 54 -9.33 -15.80 -7.81
C LEU A 54 -10.20 -16.16 -9.01
N GLN A 55 -10.34 -17.47 -9.34
CA GLN A 55 -11.20 -17.95 -10.41
C GLN A 55 -12.68 -17.60 -10.18
N GLU A 56 -13.17 -17.76 -8.97
CA GLU A 56 -14.55 -17.35 -8.61
C GLU A 56 -14.79 -15.86 -8.86
N LYS A 57 -13.76 -15.04 -8.72
CA LYS A 57 -13.85 -13.58 -8.85
C LYS A 57 -13.62 -13.09 -10.27
N TYR A 58 -12.66 -13.66 -10.99
CA TYR A 58 -12.18 -13.13 -12.26
C TYR A 58 -12.55 -13.98 -13.47
N GLY A 59 -13.06 -15.21 -13.27
CA GLY A 59 -13.45 -16.11 -14.36
C GLY A 59 -12.30 -16.30 -15.35
N ASP A 60 -12.59 -16.09 -16.62
CA ASP A 60 -11.62 -16.27 -17.72
C ASP A 60 -10.38 -15.35 -17.66
N ARG A 61 -10.39 -14.33 -16.79
CA ARG A 61 -9.25 -13.42 -16.60
C ARG A 61 -8.30 -13.85 -15.48
N THR A 62 -8.54 -14.97 -14.83
CA THR A 62 -7.78 -15.42 -13.66
C THR A 62 -6.30 -15.59 -13.94
N ASP A 63 -5.95 -16.26 -15.04
CA ASP A 63 -4.55 -16.49 -15.40
C ASP A 63 -3.80 -15.16 -15.62
N ALA A 64 -4.41 -14.22 -16.33
CA ALA A 64 -3.82 -12.89 -16.52
C ALA A 64 -3.64 -12.13 -15.21
N VAL A 65 -4.55 -12.28 -14.24
CA VAL A 65 -4.42 -11.68 -12.90
C VAL A 65 -3.28 -12.33 -12.13
N ILE A 66 -3.17 -13.67 -12.15
CA ILE A 66 -2.10 -14.40 -11.47
C ILE A 66 -0.73 -14.03 -12.06
N ASP A 67 -0.62 -14.04 -13.38
CA ASP A 67 0.62 -13.70 -14.07
C ASP A 67 1.05 -12.26 -13.80
N GLY A 68 0.11 -11.32 -13.89
CA GLY A 68 0.36 -9.93 -13.56
C GLY A 68 0.78 -9.73 -12.09
N PHE A 69 0.14 -10.45 -11.16
CA PHE A 69 0.52 -10.40 -9.76
C PHE A 69 1.93 -10.96 -9.53
N ARG A 70 2.26 -12.11 -10.08
CA ARG A 70 3.59 -12.73 -9.95
C ARG A 70 4.69 -11.88 -10.57
N ALA A 71 4.42 -11.23 -11.70
CA ALA A 71 5.35 -10.31 -12.34
C ALA A 71 5.61 -9.06 -11.49
N ALA A 72 4.56 -8.48 -10.91
CA ALA A 72 4.66 -7.28 -10.08
C ALA A 72 5.23 -7.55 -8.67
N TYR A 73 4.96 -8.74 -8.12
CA TYR A 73 5.29 -9.11 -6.74
C TYR A 73 5.94 -10.51 -6.65
N PRO A 74 7.14 -10.70 -7.22
CA PRO A 74 7.74 -12.03 -7.40
C PRO A 74 8.08 -12.76 -6.09
N THR A 75 8.18 -12.04 -4.97
CA THR A 75 8.49 -12.59 -3.63
C THR A 75 7.25 -12.80 -2.75
N HIS A 76 6.08 -12.45 -3.25
CA HIS A 76 4.81 -12.56 -2.52
C HIS A 76 4.14 -13.89 -2.77
N LYS A 77 3.41 -14.41 -1.76
CA LYS A 77 2.56 -15.59 -1.91
C LYS A 77 1.34 -15.25 -2.79
N LEU A 78 0.87 -16.21 -3.58
CA LEU A 78 -0.30 -15.99 -4.44
C LEU A 78 -1.55 -15.57 -3.64
N CYS A 79 -1.74 -16.11 -2.43
CA CYS A 79 -2.85 -15.71 -1.57
C CYS A 79 -2.88 -14.20 -1.26
N GLU A 80 -1.75 -13.51 -1.36
CA GLU A 80 -1.69 -12.07 -1.14
C GLU A 80 -2.39 -11.28 -2.26
N ALA A 81 -2.54 -11.86 -3.45
CA ALA A 81 -3.37 -11.28 -4.51
C ALA A 81 -4.84 -11.12 -4.08
N LEU A 82 -5.33 -11.99 -3.19
CA LEU A 82 -6.68 -11.87 -2.63
C LEU A 82 -6.86 -10.62 -1.77
N TYR A 83 -5.81 -10.17 -1.10
CA TYR A 83 -5.85 -8.93 -0.32
C TYR A 83 -5.93 -7.69 -1.20
N LEU A 84 -5.21 -7.66 -2.31
CA LEU A 84 -5.31 -6.55 -3.29
C LEU A 84 -6.72 -6.42 -3.84
N ASN A 85 -7.45 -7.53 -3.85
CA ASN A 85 -8.75 -7.66 -4.46
C ASN A 85 -9.88 -7.98 -3.46
N ALA A 86 -9.56 -8.06 -2.17
CA ALA A 86 -10.53 -8.42 -1.14
C ALA A 86 -11.74 -7.49 -1.09
N MET A 87 -11.53 -6.25 -1.49
CA MET A 87 -12.60 -5.25 -1.60
C MET A 87 -12.45 -4.46 -2.89
N PRO A 88 -13.53 -4.18 -3.60
CA PRO A 88 -13.50 -3.24 -4.73
C PRO A 88 -12.82 -1.91 -4.36
N ALA A 89 -12.95 -1.50 -3.10
CA ALA A 89 -12.39 -0.28 -2.58
C ALA A 89 -10.88 -0.30 -2.31
N GLY A 90 -10.23 -1.45 -2.07
CA GLY A 90 -8.78 -1.50 -1.85
C GLY A 90 -7.97 -1.25 -3.14
N GLY A 91 -8.36 -1.90 -4.21
CA GLY A 91 -7.89 -1.57 -5.56
C GLY A 91 -8.31 -0.17 -5.99
N LEU A 92 -9.50 0.30 -5.56
CA LEU A 92 -9.98 1.65 -5.86
C LEU A 92 -9.20 2.75 -5.15
N ALA A 93 -8.70 2.54 -3.93
CA ALA A 93 -7.87 3.54 -3.26
C ALA A 93 -6.60 3.82 -4.08
N ARG A 94 -5.84 2.77 -4.41
CA ARG A 94 -4.64 2.93 -5.24
C ARG A 94 -4.98 3.36 -6.67
N TRP A 95 -6.00 2.78 -7.28
CA TRP A 95 -6.46 3.17 -8.60
C TRP A 95 -6.95 4.63 -8.62
N GLY A 96 -7.64 5.08 -7.59
CA GLY A 96 -8.05 6.48 -7.43
C GLY A 96 -6.87 7.45 -7.34
N LEU A 97 -5.68 6.97 -6.94
CA LEU A 97 -4.47 7.80 -6.95
C LEU A 97 -3.79 7.85 -8.32
N ILE A 98 -3.56 6.69 -8.96
CA ILE A 98 -2.64 6.55 -10.10
C ILE A 98 -3.33 6.27 -11.44
N SER A 99 -4.65 6.04 -11.49
CA SER A 99 -5.39 5.85 -12.74
C SER A 99 -5.25 7.09 -13.66
N PRO A 100 -5.63 7.00 -14.94
CA PRO A 100 -5.59 8.14 -15.86
C PRO A 100 -6.30 9.40 -15.36
N THR A 101 -7.29 9.23 -14.48
CA THR A 101 -8.06 10.30 -13.81
C THR A 101 -7.74 10.41 -12.32
N GLY A 102 -6.76 9.65 -11.84
CA GLY A 102 -6.35 9.63 -10.44
C GLY A 102 -5.71 10.95 -10.00
N ILE A 103 -5.74 11.18 -8.69
CA ILE A 103 -5.25 12.43 -8.09
C ILE A 103 -3.80 12.70 -8.48
N ILE A 104 -2.91 11.72 -8.28
CA ILE A 104 -1.47 11.87 -8.55
C ILE A 104 -1.24 12.12 -10.05
N THR A 105 -1.89 11.33 -10.91
CA THR A 105 -1.78 11.47 -12.37
C THR A 105 -2.28 12.83 -12.85
N THR A 106 -3.41 13.30 -12.30
CA THR A 106 -3.96 14.61 -12.66
C THR A 106 -3.03 15.74 -12.22
N MET A 107 -2.45 15.67 -11.03
CA MET A 107 -1.50 16.65 -10.54
C MET A 107 -0.20 16.63 -11.36
N ASN A 108 0.30 15.44 -11.72
CA ASN A 108 1.49 15.29 -12.55
C ASN A 108 1.28 15.90 -13.94
N LYS A 109 0.13 15.67 -14.58
CA LYS A 109 -0.25 16.31 -15.85
C LYS A 109 -0.31 17.84 -15.75
N ALA A 110 -0.65 18.37 -14.59
CA ALA A 110 -0.66 19.80 -14.31
C ALA A 110 0.73 20.37 -13.91
N GLY A 111 1.79 19.56 -13.99
CA GLY A 111 3.15 19.97 -13.64
C GLY A 111 3.40 20.12 -12.13
N ILE A 112 2.53 19.56 -11.30
CA ILE A 112 2.65 19.63 -9.84
C ILE A 112 3.39 18.38 -9.36
N PRO A 113 4.58 18.51 -8.74
CA PRO A 113 5.30 17.38 -8.18
C PRO A 113 4.52 16.72 -7.04
N VAL A 114 4.35 15.41 -7.11
CA VAL A 114 3.73 14.59 -6.07
C VAL A 114 4.65 13.42 -5.77
N TYR A 115 4.97 13.25 -4.50
CA TYR A 115 5.69 12.07 -4.03
C TYR A 115 4.66 10.98 -3.69
N ASN A 116 4.82 9.81 -4.32
CA ASN A 116 3.91 8.69 -4.14
C ASN A 116 4.57 7.57 -3.35
N TYR A 117 3.82 6.92 -2.46
CA TYR A 117 4.30 5.77 -1.71
C TYR A 117 3.28 4.63 -1.65
N MET A 118 3.78 3.44 -1.40
CA MET A 118 3.00 2.29 -0.95
C MET A 118 3.72 1.61 0.19
N VAL A 119 3.08 1.52 1.36
CA VAL A 119 3.65 0.81 2.49
C VAL A 119 3.35 -0.68 2.35
N ALA A 120 4.37 -1.43 1.91
CA ALA A 120 4.26 -2.86 1.63
C ALA A 120 4.97 -3.74 2.69
N TYR A 121 5.28 -3.18 3.86
CA TYR A 121 5.84 -3.96 4.96
C TYR A 121 4.91 -5.12 5.30
N LYS A 122 5.47 -6.31 5.43
CA LYS A 122 4.72 -7.52 5.75
C LYS A 122 4.81 -7.79 7.25
N MET A 123 3.70 -7.61 7.93
CA MET A 123 3.63 -7.86 9.37
C MET A 123 3.73 -9.35 9.65
N PRO A 124 4.61 -9.81 10.56
CA PRO A 124 4.83 -11.25 10.79
C PRO A 124 3.66 -11.97 11.45
N PHE A 125 2.77 -11.27 12.13
CA PHE A 125 1.64 -11.90 12.80
C PHE A 125 0.69 -12.61 11.83
N PHE A 126 -0.01 -13.62 12.28
CA PHE A 126 -0.90 -14.48 11.49
C PHE A 126 -0.24 -15.07 10.23
N GLY A 127 1.04 -15.44 10.30
CA GLY A 127 1.76 -16.04 9.19
C GLY A 127 2.13 -15.06 8.06
N GLY A 128 2.06 -13.75 8.32
CA GLY A 128 2.47 -12.72 7.38
C GLY A 128 1.31 -11.89 6.84
N GLN A 129 0.74 -11.03 7.66
CA GLN A 129 -0.32 -10.11 7.26
C GLN A 129 0.24 -8.98 6.39
N VAL A 130 -0.40 -8.73 5.24
CA VAL A 130 -0.08 -7.54 4.43
C VAL A 130 -0.51 -6.26 5.15
N MET A 131 0.21 -5.17 4.90
CA MET A 131 -0.11 -3.86 5.47
C MET A 131 -1.52 -3.43 5.03
N CYS A 132 -2.37 -3.10 5.99
CA CYS A 132 -3.75 -2.70 5.77
C CYS A 132 -4.04 -1.30 6.32
N HIS A 133 -5.24 -0.81 6.10
CA HIS A 133 -5.66 0.52 6.52
C HIS A 133 -5.30 0.83 7.98
N THR A 134 -4.65 1.97 8.18
CA THR A 134 -4.16 2.48 9.47
C THR A 134 -3.03 1.68 10.13
N SER A 135 -2.68 0.49 9.65
CA SER A 135 -1.62 -0.31 10.29
C SER A 135 -0.20 0.27 10.09
N ASP A 136 -0.03 1.17 9.14
CA ASP A 136 1.20 1.91 8.88
C ASP A 136 1.43 3.10 9.82
N LEU A 137 0.41 3.57 10.52
CA LEU A 137 0.53 4.76 11.38
C LEU A 137 1.60 4.60 12.47
N ALA A 138 1.70 3.42 13.07
CA ALA A 138 2.72 3.14 14.08
C ALA A 138 4.15 3.26 13.51
N LEU A 139 4.35 2.94 12.23
CA LEU A 139 5.62 3.08 11.54
C LEU A 139 5.90 4.56 11.19
N TRP A 140 4.91 5.29 10.69
CA TRP A 140 5.04 6.71 10.35
C TRP A 140 5.39 7.60 11.53
N PHE A 141 4.87 7.28 12.71
CA PHE A 141 5.04 8.10 13.92
C PHE A 141 5.99 7.48 14.96
N GLY A 142 6.62 6.34 14.67
CA GLY A 142 7.52 5.66 15.58
C GLY A 142 6.85 5.11 16.84
N SER A 143 5.51 5.06 16.88
CA SER A 143 4.72 4.61 18.03
C SER A 143 4.49 3.09 18.03
N MET A 144 5.55 2.33 17.77
CA MET A 144 5.46 0.88 17.57
C MET A 144 5.08 0.09 18.81
N GLU A 145 5.31 0.64 20.01
CA GLU A 145 4.98 -0.03 21.27
C GLU A 145 3.48 -0.36 21.39
N GLY A 146 2.62 0.57 20.99
CA GLY A 146 1.17 0.39 20.97
C GLY A 146 0.68 -0.69 19.99
N ALA A 147 1.51 -1.06 19.02
CA ALA A 147 1.23 -2.04 17.98
C ALA A 147 2.26 -3.19 17.96
N ALA A 148 2.95 -3.44 19.08
CA ALA A 148 4.08 -4.38 19.14
C ALA A 148 3.72 -5.80 18.68
N TYR A 149 2.47 -6.23 18.85
CA TYR A 149 2.00 -7.53 18.38
C TYR A 149 2.12 -7.69 16.86
N GLN A 150 2.04 -6.60 16.10
CA GLN A 150 2.13 -6.63 14.63
C GLN A 150 3.55 -6.93 14.14
N TYR A 151 4.55 -6.65 14.95
CA TYR A 151 5.98 -6.70 14.58
C TYR A 151 6.74 -7.83 15.28
N ARG A 152 6.05 -8.61 16.13
CA ARG A 152 6.68 -9.64 16.96
C ARG A 152 7.43 -10.66 16.10
N GLY A 153 8.73 -10.77 16.35
CA GLY A 153 9.64 -11.65 15.61
C GLY A 153 10.34 -10.97 14.41
N ASP A 154 10.00 -9.70 14.12
CA ASP A 154 10.68 -8.89 13.07
C ASP A 154 10.87 -7.43 13.52
N GLU A 155 11.01 -7.22 14.82
CA GLU A 155 11.06 -5.87 15.44
C GLU A 155 12.21 -5.03 14.87
N THR A 156 13.34 -5.65 14.60
CA THR A 156 14.53 -4.96 14.06
C THR A 156 14.24 -4.41 12.66
N ASN A 157 13.64 -5.19 11.78
CA ASN A 157 13.29 -4.75 10.44
C ASN A 157 12.16 -3.72 10.47
N ALA A 158 11.13 -3.95 11.28
CA ALA A 158 10.03 -3.01 11.46
C ALA A 158 10.56 -1.63 11.94
N LYS A 159 11.50 -1.63 12.92
CA LYS A 159 12.15 -0.39 13.38
C LYS A 159 12.96 0.29 12.28
N ARG A 160 13.66 -0.48 11.44
CA ARG A 160 14.39 0.06 10.29
C ARG A 160 13.43 0.73 9.30
N VAL A 161 12.32 0.08 8.97
CA VAL A 161 11.26 0.66 8.09
C VAL A 161 10.69 1.92 8.72
N SER A 162 10.33 1.88 10.00
CA SER A 162 9.82 3.04 10.73
C SER A 162 10.80 4.21 10.70
N ASN A 163 12.10 3.96 10.92
CA ASN A 163 13.10 5.02 10.87
C ASN A 163 13.17 5.68 9.47
N HIS A 164 13.06 4.90 8.38
CA HIS A 164 13.03 5.44 7.03
C HIS A 164 11.77 6.30 6.80
N MET A 165 10.61 5.81 7.26
CA MET A 165 9.35 6.52 7.11
C MET A 165 9.32 7.83 7.92
N MET A 166 9.81 7.81 9.17
CA MET A 166 9.93 9.01 10.01
C MET A 166 10.91 10.03 9.43
N ASP A 167 12.06 9.58 8.91
CA ASP A 167 13.04 10.46 8.27
C ASP A 167 12.44 11.14 7.04
N ALA A 168 11.72 10.39 6.21
CA ALA A 168 11.04 10.93 5.04
C ALA A 168 9.92 11.90 5.41
N LEU A 169 9.12 11.58 6.43
CA LEU A 169 8.04 12.46 6.91
C LEU A 169 8.61 13.77 7.46
N ALA A 170 9.67 13.71 8.26
CA ALA A 170 10.34 14.89 8.81
C ALA A 170 10.98 15.76 7.71
N ALA A 171 11.63 15.13 6.72
CA ALA A 171 12.20 15.83 5.58
C ALA A 171 11.12 16.54 4.76
N PHE A 172 10.02 15.83 4.48
CA PHE A 172 8.88 16.41 3.76
C PHE A 172 8.24 17.57 4.52
N ALA A 173 8.02 17.44 5.82
CA ALA A 173 7.48 18.51 6.65
C ALA A 173 8.36 19.77 6.67
N ALA A 174 9.69 19.57 6.62
CA ALA A 174 10.64 20.66 6.66
C ALA A 174 10.83 21.38 5.30
N SER A 175 10.79 20.62 4.19
CA SER A 175 11.19 21.13 2.86
C SER A 175 10.16 20.91 1.76
N GLY A 176 9.20 19.99 1.98
CA GLY A 176 8.29 19.50 0.94
C GLY A 176 8.94 18.49 0.00
N ASP A 177 10.10 17.96 0.37
CA ASP A 177 10.79 16.85 -0.30
C ASP A 177 11.03 15.74 0.73
N PRO A 178 10.50 14.50 0.54
CA PRO A 178 10.68 13.40 1.48
C PRO A 178 12.08 12.77 1.42
N SER A 179 12.98 13.26 0.56
CA SER A 179 14.36 12.81 0.48
C SER A 179 15.12 13.19 1.74
N GLY A 180 15.12 12.30 2.72
CA GLY A 180 15.83 12.46 3.97
C GLY A 180 17.27 11.97 3.90
N LYS A 181 17.83 11.61 5.05
CA LYS A 181 19.18 11.05 5.19
C LYS A 181 19.23 9.59 4.73
N LEU A 182 18.16 8.84 4.96
CA LEU A 182 18.11 7.41 4.78
C LEU A 182 17.59 6.98 3.40
N LEU A 183 16.79 7.84 2.75
CA LEU A 183 16.15 7.54 1.47
C LEU A 183 16.17 8.75 0.55
N LYS A 184 16.46 8.53 -0.73
CA LYS A 184 16.24 9.49 -1.81
C LYS A 184 14.97 9.12 -2.53
N TRP A 185 14.10 10.09 -2.73
CA TRP A 185 12.76 9.88 -3.25
C TRP A 185 12.48 10.81 -4.43
N ALA A 186 12.26 10.24 -5.61
CA ALA A 186 11.89 11.02 -6.78
C ALA A 186 10.38 11.32 -6.79
N PRO A 187 9.96 12.48 -7.31
CA PRO A 187 8.55 12.71 -7.60
C PRO A 187 8.00 11.65 -8.55
N TYR A 188 6.74 11.30 -8.37
CA TYR A 188 6.04 10.38 -9.28
C TYR A 188 6.00 10.92 -10.69
N THR A 189 6.26 10.06 -11.66
CA THR A 189 6.03 10.33 -13.08
C THR A 189 5.17 9.23 -13.70
N THR A 190 4.33 9.56 -14.67
CA THR A 190 3.48 8.59 -15.36
C THR A 190 4.29 7.58 -16.16
N ASP A 191 5.50 7.94 -16.58
CA ASP A 191 6.35 7.11 -17.43
C ASP A 191 7.19 6.12 -16.63
N ALA A 192 7.59 6.50 -15.40
CA ALA A 192 8.45 5.69 -14.55
C ALA A 192 7.69 4.92 -13.43
N HIS A 193 6.45 5.29 -13.17
CA HIS A 193 5.62 4.73 -12.08
C HIS A 193 6.33 4.70 -10.71
N ASN A 194 7.19 5.70 -10.44
CA ASN A 194 7.99 5.85 -9.23
C ASN A 194 7.13 6.07 -7.98
#